data_86de924d65aaacf98aa07773d6ad9d22
#
_entry.id   86de924d65aaacf98aa07773d6ad9d22
#
_cell.length_a   1.000
_cell.length_b   1.000
_cell.length_c   1.000
_cell.angle_alpha   90.00
_cell.angle_beta   90.00
_cell.angle_gamma   90.00
#
_symmetry.space_group_name_H-M   'P 1'
#
loop_
_entity.id
_entity.type
_entity.pdbx_description
1 polymer ?
#
loop_
_entity_poly.entity_id
_entity_poly.type
_entity_poly.pdbx_seq_one_letter_code
_entity_poly.pdbx_strand_id
1 'polypeptide(L)'
;MASTASGLFADPEFIAYIDSLPVPPREQLVTPVVANTYIAIEHLVLMATALGLSTCWVGGFEDPAEINRLFGLDDTLLLVAVIPVGYAAGQIPPPRPRLPLEEIIVKPWMHATGKEK
;
A
#
# COMPACT_ATOMS: atom_id res chain seq x y z
N MET A 1 -8.69 2.17 23.83
CA MET A 1 -8.71 3.29 22.84
C MET A 1 -8.28 2.74 21.51
N ALA A 2 -9.22 2.45 20.64
CA ALA A 2 -8.91 2.12 19.26
C ALA A 2 -8.69 3.44 18.51
N SER A 3 -7.44 3.89 18.44
CA SER A 3 -7.05 4.97 17.56
C SER A 3 -7.15 4.41 16.13
N THR A 4 -8.17 4.80 15.50
CA THR A 4 -8.54 4.45 14.17
C THR A 4 -7.53 5.05 13.19
N ALA A 5 -6.67 4.20 12.61
CA ALA A 5 -5.96 4.54 11.37
C ALA A 5 -6.94 5.06 10.27
N SER A 6 -8.25 4.86 10.46
CA SER A 6 -9.31 5.39 9.61
C SER A 6 -9.49 6.90 9.71
N GLY A 7 -9.11 7.54 10.83
CA GLY A 7 -9.19 8.99 10.96
C GLY A 7 -8.11 9.72 10.20
N LEU A 8 -6.90 9.16 10.12
CA LEU A 8 -5.76 9.83 9.48
C LEU A 8 -5.98 10.07 7.98
N PHE A 9 -6.56 9.11 7.27
CA PHE A 9 -6.83 9.23 5.83
C PHE A 9 -8.08 10.07 5.48
N ALA A 10 -8.86 10.46 6.49
CA ALA A 10 -9.98 11.38 6.34
C ALA A 10 -9.67 12.78 6.89
N ASP A 11 -8.47 12.99 7.43
CA ASP A 11 -8.03 14.27 7.93
C ASP A 11 -7.73 15.22 6.77
N PRO A 12 -8.41 16.38 6.66
CA PRO A 12 -8.18 17.34 5.59
C PRO A 12 -6.74 17.87 5.56
N GLU A 13 -6.08 17.99 6.71
CA GLU A 13 -4.70 18.45 6.79
C GLU A 13 -3.73 17.41 6.22
N PHE A 14 -3.98 16.12 6.49
CA PHE A 14 -3.21 15.04 5.92
C PHE A 14 -3.39 14.94 4.40
N ILE A 15 -4.62 15.10 3.90
CA ILE A 15 -4.90 15.12 2.46
C ILE A 15 -4.18 16.29 1.80
N ALA A 16 -4.28 17.50 2.36
CA ALA A 16 -3.60 18.68 1.85
C ALA A 16 -2.07 18.52 1.85
N TYR A 17 -1.51 17.85 2.86
CA TYR A 17 -0.08 17.54 2.91
C TYR A 17 0.31 16.58 1.77
N ILE A 18 -0.43 15.49 1.56
CA ILE A 18 -0.16 14.54 0.47
C ILE A 18 -0.25 15.22 -0.89
N ASP A 19 -1.27 16.05 -1.11
CA ASP A 19 -1.46 16.80 -2.36
C ASP A 19 -0.35 17.85 -2.61
N SER A 20 0.29 18.32 -1.54
CA SER A 20 1.41 19.28 -1.64
C SER A 20 2.75 18.62 -1.99
N LEU A 21 2.87 17.29 -1.85
CA LEU A 21 4.10 16.58 -2.15
C LEU A 21 4.39 16.64 -3.65
N PRO A 22 5.65 16.88 -4.03
CA PRO A 22 6.01 16.84 -5.44
C PRO A 22 5.78 15.45 -6.00
N VAL A 23 5.04 15.35 -7.09
CA VAL A 23 4.88 14.08 -7.82
C VAL A 23 6.22 13.74 -8.47
N PRO A 24 6.89 12.65 -8.08
CA PRO A 24 8.15 12.28 -8.69
C PRO A 24 7.94 11.93 -10.18
N PRO A 25 8.97 12.09 -11.03
CA PRO A 25 8.91 11.66 -12.41
C PRO A 25 8.48 10.19 -12.51
N ARG A 26 7.72 9.85 -13.54
CA ARG A 26 7.17 8.48 -13.73
C ARG A 26 8.23 7.39 -13.59
N GLU A 27 9.44 7.65 -14.07
CA GLU A 27 10.58 6.74 -14.02
C GLU A 27 11.05 6.43 -12.60
N GLN A 28 10.71 7.29 -11.64
CA GLN A 28 11.11 7.15 -10.25
C GLN A 28 10.01 6.56 -9.36
N LEU A 29 8.76 6.44 -9.87
CA LEU A 29 7.63 5.98 -9.06
C LEU A 29 7.75 4.52 -8.66
N VAL A 30 8.25 3.66 -9.55
CA VAL A 30 8.40 2.23 -9.28
C VAL A 30 9.62 1.67 -9.99
N THR A 31 10.56 1.14 -9.23
CA THR A 31 11.64 0.33 -9.81
C THR A 31 11.22 -1.14 -9.90
N PRO A 32 11.72 -1.93 -10.87
CA PRO A 32 11.41 -3.35 -10.98
C PRO A 32 11.71 -4.13 -9.70
N VAL A 33 12.76 -3.77 -8.97
CA VAL A 33 13.14 -4.41 -7.70
C VAL A 33 12.06 -4.18 -6.64
N VAL A 34 11.62 -2.94 -6.48
CA VAL A 34 10.56 -2.58 -5.53
C VAL A 34 9.24 -3.23 -5.92
N ALA A 35 8.88 -3.22 -7.20
CA ALA A 35 7.67 -3.86 -7.71
C ALA A 35 7.65 -5.37 -7.40
N ASN A 36 8.75 -6.07 -7.68
CA ASN A 36 8.87 -7.50 -7.40
C ASN A 36 8.75 -7.80 -5.90
N THR A 37 9.30 -6.93 -5.06
CA THR A 37 9.18 -7.06 -3.59
C THR A 37 7.73 -6.92 -3.15
N TYR A 38 6.99 -5.92 -3.64
CA TYR A 38 5.56 -5.76 -3.32
C TYR A 38 4.72 -6.95 -3.77
N ILE A 39 5.00 -7.50 -4.97
CA ILE A 39 4.32 -8.70 -5.47
C ILE A 39 4.57 -9.90 -4.53
N ALA A 40 5.80 -10.10 -4.09
CA ALA A 40 6.15 -11.17 -3.17
C ALA A 40 5.46 -11.01 -1.80
N ILE A 41 5.42 -9.78 -1.28
CA ILE A 41 4.74 -9.46 -0.01
C ILE A 41 3.24 -9.74 -0.13
N GLU A 42 2.59 -9.35 -1.24
CA GLU A 42 1.15 -9.59 -1.43
C GLU A 42 0.85 -11.09 -1.45
N HIS A 43 1.67 -11.93 -2.09
CA HIS A 43 1.51 -13.38 -2.02
C HIS A 43 1.62 -13.91 -0.58
N LEU A 44 2.54 -13.36 0.23
CA LEU A 44 2.66 -13.68 1.65
C LEU A 44 1.39 -13.31 2.41
N VAL A 45 0.86 -12.12 2.18
CA VAL A 45 -0.37 -11.61 2.81
C VAL A 45 -1.57 -12.48 2.46
N LEU A 46 -1.73 -12.85 1.19
CA LEU A 46 -2.80 -13.74 0.73
C LEU A 46 -2.67 -15.15 1.36
N MET A 47 -1.46 -15.69 1.42
CA MET A 47 -1.21 -16.99 2.05
C MET A 47 -1.49 -16.93 3.55
N ALA A 48 -1.06 -15.89 4.25
CA ALA A 48 -1.35 -15.71 5.67
C ALA A 48 -2.86 -15.70 5.93
N THR A 49 -3.63 -14.99 5.10
CA THR A 49 -5.09 -14.95 5.18
C THR A 49 -5.69 -16.34 4.94
N ALA A 50 -5.21 -17.09 3.96
CA ALA A 50 -5.67 -18.46 3.70
C ALA A 50 -5.40 -19.43 4.86
N LEU A 51 -4.36 -19.16 5.66
CA LEU A 51 -4.01 -19.91 6.87
C LEU A 51 -4.71 -19.40 8.14
N GLY A 52 -5.64 -18.45 8.02
CA GLY A 52 -6.37 -17.87 9.16
C GLY A 52 -5.55 -16.86 9.98
N LEU A 53 -4.46 -16.38 9.45
CA LEU A 53 -3.65 -15.32 10.05
C LEU A 53 -4.10 -13.94 9.55
N SER A 54 -3.86 -12.93 10.36
CA SER A 54 -4.06 -11.53 10.03
C SER A 54 -2.73 -10.85 9.78
N THR A 55 -2.73 -9.89 8.87
CA THR A 55 -1.56 -9.09 8.51
C THR A 55 -1.91 -7.61 8.49
N CYS A 56 -0.90 -6.76 8.55
CA CYS A 56 -1.06 -5.33 8.36
C CYS A 56 0.09 -4.79 7.53
N TRP A 57 -0.22 -4.00 6.50
CA TRP A 57 0.78 -3.27 5.74
C TRP A 57 1.22 -2.02 6.50
N VAL A 58 2.52 -1.93 6.80
CA VAL A 58 3.13 -0.73 7.37
C VAL A 58 4.23 -0.29 6.40
N GLY A 59 3.99 0.78 5.65
CA GLY A 59 4.88 1.28 4.60
C GLY A 59 5.26 2.75 4.74
N GLY A 60 4.62 3.49 5.64
CA GLY A 60 4.95 4.88 5.91
C GLY A 60 5.94 5.00 7.07
N PHE A 61 7.22 5.19 6.76
CA PHE A 61 8.27 5.35 7.76
C PHE A 61 8.85 6.76 7.65
N GLU A 62 8.97 7.46 8.78
CA GLU A 62 9.66 8.75 8.84
C GLU A 62 11.17 8.59 8.65
N ASP A 63 11.75 7.56 9.27
CA ASP A 63 13.17 7.21 9.13
C ASP A 63 13.35 5.71 8.88
N PRO A 64 13.40 5.27 7.62
CA PRO A 64 13.67 3.87 7.28
C PRO A 64 15.04 3.36 7.78
N ALA A 65 16.03 4.24 7.88
CA ALA A 65 17.38 3.86 8.34
C ALA A 65 17.38 3.54 9.84
N GLU A 66 16.55 4.22 10.64
CA GLU A 66 16.39 3.89 12.04
C GLU A 66 15.78 2.51 12.22
N ILE A 67 14.81 2.15 11.41
CA ILE A 67 14.19 0.82 11.43
C ILE A 67 15.19 -0.24 11.02
N ASN A 68 15.99 0.01 9.97
CA ASN A 68 17.08 -0.91 9.60
C ASN A 68 18.03 -1.16 10.77
N ARG A 69 18.45 -0.09 11.46
CA ARG A 69 19.32 -0.22 12.65
C ARG A 69 18.65 -1.01 13.78
N LEU A 70 17.37 -0.77 14.04
CA LEU A 70 16.60 -1.49 15.06
C LEU A 70 16.56 -3.00 14.80
N PHE A 71 16.43 -3.40 13.54
CA PHE A 71 16.42 -4.81 13.15
C PHE A 71 17.81 -5.38 12.84
N GLY A 72 18.88 -4.59 13.00
CA GLY A 72 20.24 -5.01 12.68
C GLY A 72 20.46 -5.29 11.19
N LEU A 73 19.72 -4.60 10.33
CA LEU A 73 19.83 -4.72 8.89
C LEU A 73 20.92 -3.80 8.34
N ASP A 74 21.52 -4.21 7.23
CA ASP A 74 22.55 -3.44 6.53
C ASP A 74 21.95 -2.19 5.88
N ASP A 75 22.70 -1.08 5.91
CA ASP A 75 22.28 0.22 5.35
C ASP A 75 22.12 0.18 3.81
N THR A 76 22.65 -0.84 3.14
CA THR A 76 22.45 -1.04 1.70
C THR A 76 21.07 -1.62 1.36
N LEU A 77 20.33 -2.10 2.37
CA LEU A 77 19.00 -2.65 2.18
C LEU A 77 17.95 -1.55 2.19
N LEU A 78 17.10 -1.55 1.16
CA LEU A 78 15.94 -0.69 1.10
C LEU A 78 14.78 -1.34 1.86
N LEU A 79 14.35 -0.72 2.95
CA LEU A 79 13.14 -1.12 3.65
C LEU A 79 11.91 -0.74 2.80
N VAL A 80 11.15 -1.73 2.38
CA VAL A 80 9.94 -1.55 1.55
C VAL A 80 8.68 -1.52 2.41
N ALA A 81 8.56 -2.44 3.35
CA ALA A 81 7.43 -2.53 4.27
C ALA A 81 7.78 -3.35 5.50
N VAL A 82 7.02 -3.17 6.57
CA VAL A 82 6.97 -4.08 7.72
C VAL A 82 5.59 -4.72 7.75
N ILE A 83 5.54 -6.04 7.82
CA ILE A 83 4.29 -6.78 7.80
C ILE A 83 4.17 -7.59 9.10
N PRO A 84 3.52 -7.07 10.14
CA PRO A 84 3.14 -7.88 11.29
C PRO A 84 2.23 -9.02 10.84
N VAL A 85 2.50 -10.24 11.28
CA VAL A 85 1.72 -11.44 10.99
C VAL A 85 1.35 -12.11 12.31
N GLY A 86 0.08 -12.46 12.50
CA GLY A 86 -0.37 -13.10 13.72
C GLY A 86 -1.88 -13.37 13.73
N TYR A 87 -2.37 -13.89 14.83
CA TYR A 87 -3.80 -14.07 15.02
C TYR A 87 -4.46 -12.75 15.44
N ALA A 88 -5.65 -12.47 14.89
CA ALA A 88 -6.43 -11.31 15.30
C ALA A 88 -6.84 -11.44 16.79
N ALA A 89 -6.63 -10.38 17.56
CA ALA A 89 -7.00 -10.36 18.98
C ALA A 89 -8.52 -10.24 19.23
N GLY A 90 -9.31 -10.02 18.18
CA GLY A 90 -10.74 -9.82 18.26
C GLY A 90 -11.42 -9.94 16.90
N GLN A 91 -12.65 -9.44 16.81
CA GLN A 91 -13.41 -9.49 15.58
C GLN A 91 -12.76 -8.59 14.52
N ILE A 92 -12.50 -9.15 13.35
CA ILE A 92 -12.01 -8.38 12.20
C ILE A 92 -13.13 -7.43 11.74
N PRO A 93 -12.87 -6.12 11.63
CA PRO A 93 -13.87 -5.18 11.16
C PRO A 93 -14.28 -5.50 9.71
N PRO A 94 -15.51 -5.17 9.32
CA PRO A 94 -15.94 -5.36 7.95
C PRO A 94 -15.06 -4.54 6.98
N PRO A 95 -14.88 -5.01 5.75
CA PRO A 95 -14.12 -4.27 4.75
C PRO A 95 -14.77 -2.91 4.50
N ARG A 96 -13.94 -1.90 4.27
CA ARG A 96 -14.44 -0.57 3.88
C ARG A 96 -15.13 -0.64 2.52
N PRO A 97 -16.13 0.22 2.28
CA PRO A 97 -16.71 0.37 0.95
C PRO A 97 -15.61 0.64 -0.08
N ARG A 98 -15.72 0.00 -1.21
CA ARG A 98 -14.83 0.20 -2.37
C ARG A 98 -15.59 0.95 -3.44
N LEU A 99 -14.86 1.72 -4.24
CA LEU A 99 -15.42 2.32 -5.44
C LEU A 99 -15.92 1.23 -6.38
N PRO A 100 -17.03 1.48 -7.11
CA PRO A 100 -17.48 0.58 -8.16
C PRO A 100 -16.36 0.34 -9.19
N LEU A 101 -16.35 -0.84 -9.78
CA LEU A 101 -15.29 -1.22 -10.71
C LEU A 101 -15.25 -0.30 -11.94
N GLU A 102 -16.40 0.19 -12.35
CA GLU A 102 -16.60 1.11 -13.49
C GLU A 102 -15.91 2.46 -13.27
N GLU A 103 -15.77 2.88 -12.01
CA GLU A 103 -15.08 4.12 -11.65
C GLU A 103 -13.55 3.96 -11.57
N ILE A 104 -13.08 2.73 -11.39
CA ILE A 104 -11.66 2.42 -11.22
C ILE A 104 -11.01 2.05 -12.55
N ILE A 105 -11.75 1.33 -13.41
CA ILE A 105 -11.21 0.85 -14.69
C ILE A 105 -11.26 1.97 -15.74
N VAL A 106 -10.07 2.39 -16.17
CA VAL A 106 -9.93 3.22 -17.37
C VAL A 106 -9.98 2.29 -18.58
N LYS A 107 -10.93 2.54 -19.49
CA LYS A 107 -11.16 1.74 -20.71
C LYS A 107 -10.59 2.45 -21.96
N PRO A 108 -9.27 2.59 -22.09
CA PRO A 108 -8.66 3.36 -23.18
C PRO A 108 -8.92 2.75 -24.56
N TRP A 109 -9.13 1.42 -24.64
CA TRP A 109 -9.40 0.74 -25.91
C TRP A 109 -10.79 1.01 -26.50
N MET A 110 -11.74 1.51 -25.71
CA MET A 110 -13.07 1.83 -26.21
C MET A 110 -13.10 3.13 -27.05
N HIS A 111 -12.05 3.93 -26.95
CA HIS A 111 -11.90 5.14 -27.77
C HIS A 111 -11.07 4.91 -29.04
N ALA A 112 -10.42 3.75 -29.19
CA ALA A 112 -9.58 3.46 -30.35
C ALA A 112 -10.37 2.91 -31.57
N THR A 113 -11.63 2.55 -31.40
CA THR A 113 -12.46 1.95 -32.45
C THR A 113 -13.41 2.94 -33.14
N GLY A 114 -13.34 4.22 -32.82
CA GLY A 114 -14.13 5.29 -33.41
C GLY A 114 -13.52 5.94 -34.66
N LYS A 115 -12.87 5.14 -35.54
CA LYS A 115 -12.69 5.53 -36.95
C LYS A 115 -13.65 4.71 -37.80
N GLU A 116 -14.87 5.10 -37.78
CA GLU A 116 -15.74 4.85 -38.91
C GLU A 116 -15.28 5.74 -40.07
N LYS A 117 -15.08 5.10 -41.22
CA LYS A 117 -14.81 5.72 -42.52
C LYS A 117 -16.04 6.45 -43.04
#